data_2a284c0ad1cfb4cebae6e2fad2ef9c43
#
_entry.id   2a284c0ad1cfb4cebae6e2fad2ef9c43
#
_cell.length_a   1.000
_cell.length_b   1.000
_cell.length_c   1.000
_cell.angle_alpha   90.00
_cell.angle_beta   90.00
_cell.angle_gamma   90.00
#
_symmetry.space_group_name_H-M   'P 1'
#
loop_
_entity.id
_entity.type
_entity.pdbx_description
1 polymer ?
#
loop_
_entity_poly.entity_id
_entity_poly.type
_entity_poly.pdbx_seq_one_letter_code
_entity_poly.pdbx_strand_id
1 'polypeptide(L)'
;MEWTIPGTVLTGAREDVENSIRQIEGMFLGGGMIRSQLASVSGVEAHDIQNWVKRGFLPGPVNKRYSINQFCRIVIINMLRSAMTMEKICSLLAYVNGRLDDESDDLIDDSELYFLFLRIAAHHRQMKNSEGRDACIREALADYKEPIPGARERVEKVLKVMLTAWAAALLRQQAVSMADALKMD
;
A
#
# COMPACT_ATOMS: atom_id res chain seq x y z
N MET A 1 -19.99 -0.22 -4.04
CA MET A 1 -20.05 -0.33 -2.55
C MET A 1 -18.91 0.48 -1.95
N GLU A 2 -19.23 1.41 -1.06
CA GLU A 2 -18.22 2.25 -0.39
C GLU A 2 -17.24 1.40 0.44
N TRP A 3 -15.97 1.74 0.39
CA TRP A 3 -14.90 1.13 1.17
C TRP A 3 -13.86 2.18 1.55
N THR A 4 -13.20 1.97 2.68
CA THR A 4 -12.01 2.75 3.00
C THR A 4 -10.86 2.22 2.16
N ILE A 5 -10.19 3.11 1.43
CA ILE A 5 -9.04 2.75 0.59
C ILE A 5 -7.92 2.23 1.52
N PRO A 6 -7.40 1.01 1.31
CA PRO A 6 -6.46 0.36 2.22
C PRO A 6 -5.27 1.25 2.60
N GLY A 7 -5.00 1.37 3.90
CA GLY A 7 -3.89 2.15 4.43
C GLY A 7 -4.10 3.66 4.47
N THR A 8 -5.29 4.16 4.09
CA THR A 8 -5.66 5.59 4.11
C THR A 8 -6.94 5.82 4.92
N VAL A 9 -7.31 7.09 5.10
CA VAL A 9 -8.63 7.49 5.62
C VAL A 9 -9.61 7.86 4.49
N LEU A 10 -9.19 7.74 3.24
CA LEU A 10 -10.00 8.06 2.08
C LEU A 10 -11.06 6.98 1.85
N THR A 11 -12.21 7.39 1.34
CA THR A 11 -13.27 6.49 0.90
C THR A 11 -13.38 6.51 -0.62
N GLY A 12 -13.77 5.37 -1.19
CA GLY A 12 -13.96 5.20 -2.61
C GLY A 12 -15.00 4.12 -2.91
N ALA A 13 -15.30 3.92 -4.18
CA ALA A 13 -16.16 2.84 -4.64
C ALA A 13 -15.29 1.65 -5.10
N ARG A 14 -15.55 0.45 -4.56
CA ARG A 14 -14.81 -0.76 -4.93
C ARG A 14 -14.90 -1.07 -6.41
N GLU A 15 -16.07 -0.91 -6.96
CA GLU A 15 -16.41 -1.13 -8.36
C GLU A 15 -15.77 -0.09 -9.32
N ASP A 16 -15.23 1.00 -8.78
CA ASP A 16 -14.53 2.04 -9.54
C ASP A 16 -13.19 2.39 -8.88
N VAL A 17 -12.32 1.38 -8.76
CA VAL A 17 -10.99 1.53 -8.17
C VAL A 17 -10.11 2.48 -8.98
N GLU A 18 -10.29 2.55 -10.30
CA GLU A 18 -9.54 3.45 -11.17
C GLU A 18 -9.83 4.93 -10.86
N ASN A 19 -11.06 5.26 -10.48
CA ASN A 19 -11.38 6.60 -10.01
C ASN A 19 -10.68 6.92 -8.69
N SER A 20 -10.61 5.97 -7.77
CA SER A 20 -9.86 6.12 -6.51
C SER A 20 -8.36 6.36 -6.77
N ILE A 21 -7.78 5.64 -7.73
CA ILE A 21 -6.38 5.84 -8.16
C ILE A 21 -6.19 7.25 -8.75
N ARG A 22 -7.05 7.67 -9.70
CA ARG A 22 -7.01 9.03 -10.29
C ARG A 22 -7.16 10.12 -9.23
N GLN A 23 -7.99 9.93 -8.21
CA GLN A 23 -8.12 10.89 -7.10
C GLN A 23 -6.80 11.01 -6.32
N ILE A 24 -6.13 9.89 -6.02
CA ILE A 24 -4.82 9.91 -5.36
C ILE A 24 -3.80 10.64 -6.24
N GLU A 25 -3.69 10.28 -7.51
CA GLU A 25 -2.76 10.94 -8.46
C GLU A 25 -3.04 12.44 -8.55
N GLY A 26 -4.31 12.83 -8.64
CA GLY A 26 -4.76 14.22 -8.70
C GLY A 26 -4.28 15.08 -7.52
N MET A 27 -4.15 14.49 -6.32
CA MET A 27 -3.66 15.19 -5.13
C MET A 27 -2.18 15.62 -5.26
N PHE A 28 -1.42 14.99 -6.15
CA PHE A 28 0.03 15.24 -6.36
C PHE A 28 0.34 16.13 -7.57
N LEU A 29 -0.66 16.54 -8.37
CA LEU A 29 -0.47 17.41 -9.53
C LEU A 29 0.16 18.77 -9.17
N GLY A 30 -0.03 19.23 -7.92
CA GLY A 30 0.56 20.46 -7.39
C GLY A 30 2.03 20.34 -6.92
N GLY A 31 2.75 19.28 -7.30
CA GLY A 31 4.17 19.10 -6.95
C GLY A 31 4.41 18.47 -5.57
N GLY A 32 3.50 17.59 -5.13
CA GLY A 32 3.63 16.81 -3.90
C GLY A 32 2.95 17.45 -2.68
N MET A 33 2.94 16.71 -1.57
CA MET A 33 2.26 17.08 -0.31
C MET A 33 3.24 17.42 0.79
N ILE A 34 2.88 18.36 1.68
CA ILE A 34 3.58 18.57 2.94
C ILE A 34 3.17 17.51 3.97
N ARG A 35 3.99 17.33 5.02
CA ARG A 35 3.78 16.27 6.04
C ARG A 35 2.39 16.29 6.70
N SER A 36 1.81 17.46 6.98
CA SER A 36 0.48 17.56 7.58
C SER A 36 -0.62 17.08 6.65
N GLN A 37 -0.51 17.36 5.35
CA GLN A 37 -1.44 16.84 4.33
C GLN A 37 -1.33 15.31 4.22
N LEU A 38 -0.10 14.77 4.19
CA LEU A 38 0.11 13.32 4.21
C LEU A 38 -0.53 12.68 5.43
N ALA A 39 -0.35 13.26 6.62
CA ALA A 39 -0.93 12.74 7.85
C ALA A 39 -2.47 12.71 7.76
N SER A 40 -3.09 13.78 7.26
CA SER A 40 -4.54 13.86 7.13
C SER A 40 -5.12 12.85 6.12
N VAL A 41 -4.37 12.49 5.07
CA VAL A 41 -4.83 11.57 4.02
C VAL A 41 -4.51 10.11 4.37
N SER A 42 -3.34 9.84 4.92
CA SER A 42 -2.92 8.48 5.29
C SER A 42 -3.47 8.00 6.64
N GLY A 43 -3.89 8.91 7.52
CA GLY A 43 -4.23 8.59 8.91
C GLY A 43 -3.00 8.23 9.76
N VAL A 44 -1.79 8.47 9.27
CA VAL A 44 -0.53 8.29 10.01
C VAL A 44 -0.18 9.61 10.69
N GLU A 45 0.12 9.56 11.98
CA GLU A 45 0.51 10.74 12.73
C GLU A 45 1.78 11.40 12.14
N ALA A 46 1.78 12.74 12.09
CA ALA A 46 2.88 13.49 11.48
C ALA A 46 4.25 13.20 12.13
N HIS A 47 4.26 12.87 13.44
CA HIS A 47 5.48 12.49 14.15
C HIS A 47 5.97 11.09 13.78
N ASP A 48 5.05 10.15 13.48
CA ASP A 48 5.41 8.81 13.00
C ASP A 48 6.08 8.89 11.63
N ILE A 49 5.52 9.68 10.70
CA ILE A 49 6.13 9.91 9.38
C ILE A 49 7.56 10.45 9.55
N GLN A 50 7.75 11.43 10.45
CA GLN A 50 9.08 11.97 10.74
C GLN A 50 10.04 10.94 11.34
N ASN A 51 9.54 10.08 12.23
CA ASN A 51 10.33 9.01 12.82
C ASN A 51 10.73 7.94 11.78
N TRP A 52 9.84 7.63 10.82
CA TRP A 52 10.16 6.70 9.75
C TRP A 52 11.27 7.25 8.83
N VAL A 53 11.24 8.55 8.53
CA VAL A 53 12.34 9.20 7.78
C VAL A 53 13.65 9.12 8.57
N LYS A 54 13.65 9.48 9.87
CA LYS A 54 14.85 9.44 10.73
C LYS A 54 15.45 8.03 10.85
N ARG A 55 14.60 7.00 10.84
CA ARG A 55 15.02 5.60 10.96
C ARG A 55 15.35 4.95 9.61
N GLY A 56 15.26 5.67 8.49
CA GLY A 56 15.56 5.16 7.16
C GLY A 56 14.52 4.18 6.61
N PHE A 57 13.28 4.23 7.09
CA PHE A 57 12.17 3.43 6.53
C PHE A 57 11.45 4.14 5.37
N LEU A 58 11.63 5.45 5.28
CA LEU A 58 11.03 6.33 4.29
C LEU A 58 12.07 7.33 3.81
N PRO A 59 12.19 7.62 2.49
CA PRO A 59 13.01 8.72 1.99
C PRO A 59 12.55 10.08 2.54
N GLY A 60 13.48 10.98 2.76
CA GLY A 60 13.17 12.35 3.20
C GLY A 60 12.43 13.16 2.12
N PRO A 61 11.66 14.20 2.50
CA PRO A 61 10.98 15.05 1.53
C PRO A 61 11.96 15.92 0.76
N VAL A 62 11.68 16.19 -0.50
CA VAL A 62 12.39 17.19 -1.33
C VAL A 62 11.65 18.52 -1.20
N ASN A 63 12.35 19.60 -0.85
CA ASN A 63 11.75 20.92 -0.64
C ASN A 63 10.53 20.90 0.30
N LYS A 64 10.59 20.12 1.38
CA LYS A 64 9.50 19.90 2.35
C LYS A 64 8.25 19.23 1.78
N ARG A 65 8.31 18.70 0.55
CA ARG A 65 7.21 18.00 -0.11
C ARG A 65 7.57 16.54 -0.34
N TYR A 66 6.59 15.70 -0.16
CA TYR A 66 6.66 14.26 -0.42
C TYR A 66 6.02 13.96 -1.77
N SER A 67 6.64 13.08 -2.52
CA SER A 67 6.14 12.58 -3.81
C SER A 67 5.00 11.57 -3.62
N ILE A 68 4.36 11.20 -4.75
CA ILE A 68 3.37 10.12 -4.76
C ILE A 68 3.98 8.77 -4.36
N ASN A 69 5.22 8.47 -4.77
CA ASN A 69 5.93 7.26 -4.38
C ASN A 69 6.13 7.22 -2.86
N GLN A 70 6.59 8.30 -2.25
CA GLN A 70 6.74 8.39 -0.81
C GLN A 70 5.40 8.26 -0.06
N PHE A 71 4.32 8.85 -0.58
CA PHE A 71 2.97 8.67 -0.03
C PHE A 71 2.54 7.21 -0.10
N CYS A 72 2.67 6.56 -1.26
CA CYS A 72 2.28 5.17 -1.44
C CYS A 72 3.09 4.23 -0.53
N ARG A 73 4.39 4.51 -0.32
CA ARG A 73 5.21 3.79 0.67
C ARG A 73 4.68 3.96 2.10
N ILE A 74 4.30 5.18 2.51
CA ILE A 74 3.67 5.45 3.82
C ILE A 74 2.40 4.62 3.97
N VAL A 75 1.55 4.61 2.96
CA VAL A 75 0.27 3.90 2.96
C VAL A 75 0.47 2.38 3.02
N ILE A 76 1.43 1.83 2.26
CA ILE A 76 1.80 0.40 2.33
C ILE A 76 2.27 0.05 3.75
N ILE A 77 3.17 0.83 4.32
CA ILE A 77 3.64 0.62 5.71
C ILE A 77 2.45 0.67 6.68
N ASN A 78 1.60 1.69 6.59
CA ASN A 78 0.43 1.85 7.46
C ASN A 78 -0.52 0.65 7.38
N MET A 79 -0.76 0.15 6.18
CA MET A 79 -1.62 -1.01 5.91
C MET A 79 -1.05 -2.30 6.52
N LEU A 80 0.28 -2.50 6.45
CA LEU A 80 0.92 -3.76 6.81
C LEU A 80 1.38 -3.81 8.27
N ARG A 81 1.61 -2.65 8.94
CA ARG A 81 2.20 -2.59 10.30
C ARG A 81 1.38 -3.27 11.40
N SER A 82 0.11 -3.54 11.16
CA SER A 82 -0.72 -4.30 12.09
C SER A 82 -0.51 -5.81 12.02
N ALA A 83 0.09 -6.31 10.93
CA ALA A 83 0.35 -7.73 10.69
C ALA A 83 1.84 -8.08 10.65
N MET A 84 2.72 -7.09 10.42
CA MET A 84 4.16 -7.30 10.23
C MET A 84 4.98 -6.25 10.99
N THR A 85 6.22 -6.59 11.38
CA THR A 85 7.16 -5.60 11.94
C THR A 85 7.69 -4.66 10.85
N MET A 86 8.15 -3.46 11.26
CA MET A 86 8.70 -2.46 10.33
C MET A 86 9.87 -3.01 9.52
N GLU A 87 10.75 -3.77 10.16
CA GLU A 87 11.91 -4.38 9.51
C GLU A 87 11.49 -5.37 8.40
N LYS A 88 10.46 -6.18 8.66
CA LYS A 88 9.92 -7.11 7.65
C LYS A 88 9.24 -6.37 6.50
N ILE A 89 8.51 -5.28 6.78
CA ILE A 89 7.89 -4.46 5.74
C ILE A 89 8.97 -3.81 4.86
N CYS A 90 10.00 -3.21 5.47
CA CYS A 90 11.10 -2.61 4.72
C CYS A 90 11.87 -3.65 3.89
N SER A 91 12.12 -4.84 4.44
CA SER A 91 12.76 -5.94 3.68
C SER A 91 11.88 -6.42 2.52
N LEU A 92 10.56 -6.45 2.69
CA LEU A 92 9.61 -6.80 1.63
C LEU A 92 9.66 -5.79 0.49
N LEU A 93 9.64 -4.48 0.82
CA LEU A 93 9.73 -3.41 -0.18
C LEU A 93 11.11 -3.41 -0.86
N ALA A 94 12.20 -3.52 -0.12
CA ALA A 94 13.56 -3.61 -0.68
C ALA A 94 13.74 -4.83 -1.61
N TYR A 95 12.92 -5.86 -1.50
CA TYR A 95 12.97 -7.02 -2.41
C TYR A 95 12.60 -6.66 -3.85
N VAL A 96 11.81 -5.60 -4.06
CA VAL A 96 11.38 -5.12 -5.40
C VAL A 96 11.88 -3.71 -5.72
N ASN A 97 12.19 -2.87 -4.71
CA ASN A 97 12.62 -1.49 -4.89
C ASN A 97 14.10 -1.27 -4.48
N GLY A 98 14.88 -2.35 -4.31
CA GLY A 98 16.32 -2.24 -4.05
C GLY A 98 16.66 -1.29 -2.89
N ARG A 99 17.51 -0.31 -3.16
CA ARG A 99 17.97 0.69 -2.20
C ARG A 99 16.99 1.84 -2.10
N LEU A 100 16.69 2.26 -0.87
CA LEU A 100 15.72 3.33 -0.58
C LEU A 100 16.08 4.71 -1.20
N ASP A 101 17.34 4.96 -1.45
CA ASP A 101 17.90 6.21 -1.96
C ASP A 101 18.28 6.16 -3.46
N ASP A 102 17.94 5.07 -4.16
CA ASP A 102 18.29 4.84 -5.55
C ASP A 102 17.11 4.19 -6.30
N GLU A 103 16.36 5.00 -7.05
CA GLU A 103 15.21 4.52 -7.84
C GLU A 103 15.66 3.81 -9.13
N SER A 104 16.96 3.81 -9.47
CA SER A 104 17.45 3.19 -10.71
C SER A 104 17.48 1.65 -10.66
N ASP A 105 17.46 1.06 -9.47
CA ASP A 105 17.43 -0.38 -9.23
C ASP A 105 16.01 -0.91 -8.89
N ASP A 106 14.99 -0.03 -8.92
CA ASP A 106 13.61 -0.39 -8.66
C ASP A 106 13.05 -1.27 -9.78
N LEU A 107 12.46 -2.39 -9.39
CA LEU A 107 11.70 -3.24 -10.33
C LEU A 107 10.30 -2.67 -10.58
N ILE A 108 9.79 -1.91 -9.62
CA ILE A 108 8.47 -1.28 -9.65
C ILE A 108 8.44 -0.11 -8.68
N ASP A 109 7.87 1.02 -9.07
CA ASP A 109 7.65 2.15 -8.17
C ASP A 109 6.70 1.80 -7.02
N ASP A 110 6.88 2.42 -5.85
CA ASP A 110 5.96 2.24 -4.71
C ASP A 110 4.51 2.63 -5.08
N SER A 111 4.30 3.62 -5.95
CA SER A 111 2.99 4.01 -6.44
C SER A 111 2.36 2.96 -7.35
N GLU A 112 3.11 2.42 -8.31
CA GLU A 112 2.63 1.36 -9.19
C GLU A 112 2.32 0.08 -8.41
N LEU A 113 3.21 -0.32 -7.48
CA LEU A 113 2.99 -1.46 -6.59
C LEU A 113 1.70 -1.30 -5.77
N TYR A 114 1.47 -0.11 -5.20
CA TYR A 114 0.28 0.18 -4.43
C TYR A 114 -0.99 0.17 -5.29
N PHE A 115 -0.94 0.72 -6.49
CA PHE A 115 -2.09 0.74 -7.39
C PHE A 115 -2.45 -0.65 -7.91
N LEU A 116 -1.45 -1.48 -8.22
CA LEU A 116 -1.68 -2.90 -8.51
C LEU A 116 -2.36 -3.59 -7.32
N PHE A 117 -1.85 -3.37 -6.10
CA PHE A 117 -2.48 -3.88 -4.90
C PHE A 117 -3.94 -3.43 -4.77
N LEU A 118 -4.27 -2.16 -5.01
CA LEU A 118 -5.65 -1.65 -4.93
C LEU A 118 -6.58 -2.36 -5.92
N ARG A 119 -6.15 -2.55 -7.17
CA ARG A 119 -6.92 -3.28 -8.19
C ARG A 119 -7.26 -4.69 -7.72
N ILE A 120 -6.29 -5.39 -7.17
CA ILE A 120 -6.51 -6.75 -6.64
C ILE A 120 -7.39 -6.71 -5.39
N ALA A 121 -7.14 -5.81 -4.45
CA ALA A 121 -7.89 -5.68 -3.21
C ALA A 121 -9.38 -5.33 -3.44
N ALA A 122 -9.71 -4.60 -4.50
CA ALA A 122 -11.07 -4.30 -4.88
C ALA A 122 -11.90 -5.59 -5.14
N HIS A 123 -11.25 -6.65 -5.63
CA HIS A 123 -11.87 -7.94 -5.93
C HIS A 123 -11.75 -8.97 -4.77
N HIS A 124 -11.14 -8.58 -3.63
CA HIS A 124 -10.82 -9.50 -2.54
C HIS A 124 -12.01 -10.37 -2.07
N ARG A 125 -13.22 -9.80 -1.98
CA ARG A 125 -14.42 -10.53 -1.56
C ARG A 125 -14.83 -11.65 -2.52
N GLN A 126 -14.38 -11.60 -3.77
CA GLN A 126 -14.66 -12.58 -4.81
C GLN A 126 -13.62 -13.71 -4.84
N MET A 127 -12.47 -13.51 -4.19
CA MET A 127 -11.39 -14.48 -4.13
C MET A 127 -11.68 -15.55 -3.07
N LYS A 128 -12.34 -16.63 -3.48
CA LYS A 128 -12.74 -17.71 -2.56
C LYS A 128 -11.59 -18.63 -2.13
N ASN A 129 -10.50 -18.68 -2.91
CA ASN A 129 -9.36 -19.58 -2.71
C ASN A 129 -8.04 -18.97 -3.21
N SER A 130 -6.94 -19.71 -3.05
CA SER A 130 -5.61 -19.30 -3.52
C SER A 130 -5.53 -19.16 -5.03
N GLU A 131 -6.21 -20.01 -5.79
CA GLU A 131 -6.19 -19.97 -7.27
C GLU A 131 -6.87 -18.69 -7.80
N GLY A 132 -8.01 -18.30 -7.23
CA GLY A 132 -8.68 -17.04 -7.59
C GLY A 132 -7.82 -15.81 -7.28
N ARG A 133 -7.09 -15.83 -6.16
CA ARG A 133 -6.13 -14.78 -5.81
C ARG A 133 -4.98 -14.70 -6.80
N ASP A 134 -4.39 -15.84 -7.13
CA ASP A 134 -3.28 -15.91 -8.10
C ASP A 134 -3.72 -15.49 -9.50
N ALA A 135 -4.95 -15.79 -9.90
CA ALA A 135 -5.51 -15.33 -11.16
C ALA A 135 -5.65 -13.79 -11.19
N CYS A 136 -6.22 -13.18 -10.14
CA CYS A 136 -6.35 -11.73 -10.04
C CYS A 136 -4.98 -11.02 -10.05
N ILE A 137 -3.97 -11.60 -9.40
CA ILE A 137 -2.61 -11.03 -9.42
C ILE A 137 -2.03 -11.08 -10.83
N ARG A 138 -2.16 -12.21 -11.53
CA ARG A 138 -1.69 -12.33 -12.93
C ARG A 138 -2.39 -11.36 -13.87
N GLU A 139 -3.70 -11.18 -13.71
CA GLU A 139 -4.49 -10.23 -14.48
C GLU A 139 -4.02 -8.79 -14.20
N ALA A 140 -3.84 -8.40 -12.95
CA ALA A 140 -3.35 -7.07 -12.59
C ALA A 140 -1.94 -6.79 -13.14
N LEU A 141 -1.10 -7.84 -13.27
CA LEU A 141 0.25 -7.73 -13.82
C LEU A 141 0.30 -7.89 -15.36
N ALA A 142 -0.84 -8.00 -16.07
CA ALA A 142 -0.84 -8.25 -17.51
C ALA A 142 -0.05 -7.18 -18.29
N ASP A 143 -0.24 -5.91 -17.94
CA ASP A 143 0.41 -4.77 -18.59
C ASP A 143 1.74 -4.35 -17.93
N TYR A 144 2.16 -5.02 -16.85
CA TYR A 144 3.42 -4.72 -16.17
C TYR A 144 4.60 -5.03 -17.09
N LYS A 145 5.41 -3.99 -17.38
CA LYS A 145 6.62 -4.10 -18.21
C LYS A 145 7.80 -4.47 -17.31
N GLU A 146 8.25 -5.68 -17.46
CA GLU A 146 9.37 -6.24 -16.70
C GLU A 146 10.70 -5.54 -17.08
N PRO A 147 11.32 -4.77 -16.16
CA PRO A 147 12.57 -4.07 -16.47
C PRO A 147 13.77 -5.01 -16.63
N ILE A 148 13.76 -6.13 -15.91
CA ILE A 148 14.76 -7.19 -16.01
C ILE A 148 14.07 -8.57 -15.90
N PRO A 149 14.65 -9.64 -16.46
CA PRO A 149 14.08 -10.99 -16.35
C PRO A 149 13.86 -11.41 -14.90
N GLY A 150 12.66 -11.93 -14.58
CA GLY A 150 12.28 -12.38 -13.23
C GLY A 150 11.69 -11.28 -12.32
N ALA A 151 11.63 -10.04 -12.77
CA ALA A 151 11.03 -8.94 -12.00
C ALA A 151 9.53 -9.19 -11.73
N ARG A 152 8.78 -9.65 -12.73
CA ARG A 152 7.36 -10.00 -12.59
C ARG A 152 7.11 -11.03 -11.47
N GLU A 153 7.90 -12.08 -11.42
CA GLU A 153 7.78 -13.10 -10.37
C GLU A 153 8.05 -12.53 -8.96
N ARG A 154 9.01 -11.61 -8.85
CA ARG A 154 9.31 -10.93 -7.58
C ARG A 154 8.14 -10.02 -7.15
N VAL A 155 7.60 -9.22 -8.06
CA VAL A 155 6.44 -8.36 -7.79
C VAL A 155 5.20 -9.20 -7.42
N GLU A 156 4.95 -10.31 -8.13
CA GLU A 156 3.87 -11.25 -7.80
C GLU A 156 3.99 -11.78 -6.36
N LYS A 157 5.19 -12.20 -5.96
CA LYS A 157 5.46 -12.67 -4.58
C LYS A 157 5.19 -11.59 -3.54
N VAL A 158 5.61 -10.35 -3.80
CA VAL A 158 5.35 -9.22 -2.91
C VAL A 158 3.86 -8.93 -2.79
N LEU A 159 3.12 -8.89 -3.89
CA LEU A 159 1.67 -8.69 -3.89
C LEU A 159 0.94 -9.79 -3.10
N LYS A 160 1.37 -11.05 -3.22
CA LYS A 160 0.82 -12.17 -2.41
C LYS A 160 1.02 -11.94 -0.91
N VAL A 161 2.21 -11.50 -0.51
CA VAL A 161 2.50 -11.18 0.90
C VAL A 161 1.66 -9.99 1.38
N MET A 162 1.59 -8.91 0.60
CA MET A 162 0.80 -7.71 0.93
C MET A 162 -0.69 -8.06 1.11
N LEU A 163 -1.27 -8.82 0.19
CA LEU A 163 -2.67 -9.26 0.27
C LEU A 163 -2.93 -10.13 1.50
N THR A 164 -2.01 -11.04 1.82
CA THR A 164 -2.14 -11.92 2.97
C THR A 164 -2.07 -11.14 4.27
N ALA A 165 -1.11 -10.21 4.40
CA ALA A 165 -0.95 -9.36 5.58
C ALA A 165 -2.15 -8.42 5.77
N TRP A 166 -2.64 -7.82 4.67
CA TRP A 166 -3.84 -6.97 4.71
C TRP A 166 -5.10 -7.76 5.10
N ALA A 167 -5.29 -8.97 4.58
CA ALA A 167 -6.41 -9.84 4.96
C ALA A 167 -6.35 -10.21 6.45
N ALA A 168 -5.16 -10.52 6.97
CA ALA A 168 -4.96 -10.77 8.40
C ALA A 168 -5.30 -9.52 9.26
N ALA A 169 -4.93 -8.32 8.80
CA ALA A 169 -5.28 -7.06 9.46
C ALA A 169 -6.81 -6.86 9.52
N LEU A 170 -7.52 -7.14 8.43
CA LEU A 170 -8.98 -7.05 8.37
C LEU A 170 -9.65 -8.04 9.34
N LEU A 171 -9.20 -9.29 9.38
CA LEU A 171 -9.70 -10.31 10.31
C LEU A 171 -9.46 -9.92 11.76
N ARG A 172 -8.28 -9.39 12.07
CA ARG A 172 -7.97 -8.87 13.40
C ARG A 172 -8.91 -7.72 13.79
N GLN A 173 -9.13 -6.76 12.89
CA GLN A 173 -10.04 -5.64 13.13
C GLN A 173 -11.48 -6.13 13.37
N GLN A 174 -11.95 -7.10 12.59
CA GLN A 174 -13.25 -7.73 12.78
C GLN A 174 -13.37 -8.41 14.15
N ALA A 175 -12.35 -9.17 14.58
CA ALA A 175 -12.34 -9.84 15.87
C ALA A 175 -12.39 -8.83 17.03
N VAL A 176 -11.65 -7.70 16.92
CA VAL A 176 -11.70 -6.63 17.93
C VAL A 176 -13.10 -6.01 18.00
N SER A 177 -13.69 -5.68 16.86
CA SER A 177 -15.05 -5.11 16.80
C SER A 177 -16.09 -6.06 17.40
N MET A 178 -15.99 -7.37 17.14
CA MET A 178 -16.87 -8.38 17.73
C MET A 178 -16.69 -8.47 19.25
N ALA A 179 -15.45 -8.43 19.74
CA ALA A 179 -15.17 -8.45 21.18
C ALA A 179 -15.67 -7.21 21.91
N ASP A 180 -15.58 -6.03 21.26
CA ASP A 180 -16.09 -4.77 21.84
C ASP A 180 -17.61 -4.77 21.90
N ALA A 181 -18.30 -5.39 20.95
CA ALA A 181 -19.75 -5.55 20.96
C ALA A 181 -20.23 -6.43 22.13
N LEU A 182 -19.45 -7.42 22.59
CA LEU A 182 -19.78 -8.28 23.73
C LEU A 182 -19.70 -7.56 25.10
N LYS A 183 -19.06 -6.40 25.17
CA LYS A 183 -18.93 -5.61 26.42
C LYS A 183 -20.08 -4.63 26.63
N MET A 184 -21.02 -4.55 25.70
CA MET A 184 -22.14 -3.61 25.71
C MET A 184 -23.43 -4.23 26.27
N ASP A 185 -23.42 -5.52 26.62
CA ASP A 185 -24.51 -6.26 27.30
C ASP A 185 -24.18 -6.41 28.80
#